data_ca8b21e2dc903842a0fcc81883653e84
#
_entry.id   ca8b21e2dc903842a0fcc81883653e84
#
_cell.length_a   1.000
_cell.length_b   1.000
_cell.length_c   1.000
_cell.angle_alpha   90.00
_cell.angle_beta   90.00
_cell.angle_gamma   90.00
#
_symmetry.space_group_name_H-M   'P 1'
#
loop_
_entity.id
_entity.type
_entity.pdbx_description
1 polymer ?
#
loop_
_entity_poly.entity_id
_entity_poly.type
_entity_poly.pdbx_seq_one_letter_code
_entity_poly.pdbx_strand_id
1 'polypeptide(L)'
;MQFNYAKYLFVLVFLLGGFFIYKIFFSNNTVDDHGHLHHQTHIALHNKEYDQVIYLCDKAITADPSSPAAYQMYIKKAKALNRMERYREALDSANLAIAIDSKNEEGYSVKVEPLFHLGREEELTAVLEEIIAINPHSPLKAFLNCLRKDRDKAQY
;
A
#
# COMPACT_ATOMS: atom_id res chain seq x y z
N MET A 1 -4.18 -47.74 -40.01
CA MET A 1 -4.12 -47.21 -38.64
C MET A 1 -4.95 -45.93 -38.56
N GLN A 2 -6.19 -46.04 -38.09
CA GLN A 2 -7.00 -44.83 -37.85
C GLN A 2 -6.60 -44.29 -36.46
N PHE A 3 -5.92 -43.14 -36.45
CA PHE A 3 -5.62 -42.43 -35.22
C PHE A 3 -6.91 -41.86 -34.64
N ASN A 4 -7.24 -42.24 -33.41
CA ASN A 4 -8.48 -41.89 -32.77
C ASN A 4 -8.37 -40.46 -32.16
N TYR A 5 -8.41 -39.44 -33.03
CA TYR A 5 -8.29 -38.02 -32.66
C TYR A 5 -9.38 -37.57 -31.66
N ALA A 6 -10.51 -38.29 -31.60
CA ALA A 6 -11.60 -37.96 -30.68
C ALA A 6 -11.20 -38.05 -29.20
N LYS A 7 -10.34 -39.03 -28.82
CA LYS A 7 -9.84 -39.15 -27.45
C LYS A 7 -8.95 -37.99 -27.04
N TYR A 8 -8.10 -37.51 -27.93
CA TYR A 8 -7.21 -36.38 -27.66
C TYR A 8 -7.98 -35.06 -27.64
N LEU A 9 -8.99 -34.92 -28.48
CA LEU A 9 -9.88 -33.74 -28.46
C LEU A 9 -10.65 -33.67 -27.14
N PHE A 10 -11.13 -34.80 -26.63
CA PHE A 10 -11.87 -34.85 -25.34
C PHE A 10 -10.97 -34.48 -24.14
N VAL A 11 -9.72 -34.96 -24.14
CA VAL A 11 -8.75 -34.59 -23.11
C VAL A 11 -8.36 -33.12 -23.18
N LEU A 12 -8.22 -32.57 -24.41
CA LEU A 12 -7.87 -31.15 -24.60
C LEU A 12 -9.01 -30.22 -24.17
N VAL A 13 -10.26 -30.58 -24.49
CA VAL A 13 -11.45 -29.84 -24.05
C VAL A 13 -11.62 -29.89 -22.52
N PHE A 14 -11.30 -31.04 -21.89
CA PHE A 14 -11.37 -31.20 -20.46
C PHE A 14 -10.25 -30.42 -19.74
N LEU A 15 -9.05 -30.36 -20.29
CA LEU A 15 -7.92 -29.59 -19.77
C LEU A 15 -8.17 -28.06 -19.96
N LEU A 16 -8.65 -27.64 -21.11
CA LEU A 16 -8.96 -26.22 -21.37
C LEU A 16 -10.21 -25.75 -20.60
N GLY A 17 -11.25 -26.59 -20.55
CA GLY A 17 -12.48 -26.31 -19.79
C GLY A 17 -12.20 -26.31 -18.27
N GLY A 18 -11.44 -27.27 -17.78
CA GLY A 18 -11.01 -27.33 -16.38
C GLY A 18 -10.15 -26.15 -15.97
N PHE A 19 -9.23 -25.70 -16.86
CA PHE A 19 -8.41 -24.51 -16.63
C PHE A 19 -9.24 -23.23 -16.64
N PHE A 20 -10.26 -23.15 -17.53
CA PHE A 20 -11.16 -21.99 -17.59
C PHE A 20 -12.09 -21.93 -16.38
N ILE A 21 -12.64 -23.06 -15.95
CA ILE A 21 -13.46 -23.16 -14.74
C ILE A 21 -12.61 -22.89 -13.48
N TYR A 22 -11.38 -23.42 -13.41
CA TYR A 22 -10.43 -23.13 -12.35
C TYR A 22 -10.11 -21.63 -12.28
N LYS A 23 -9.86 -20.99 -13.44
CA LYS A 23 -9.57 -19.56 -13.50
C LYS A 23 -10.77 -18.71 -13.09
N ILE A 24 -12.01 -19.08 -13.48
CA ILE A 24 -13.23 -18.38 -13.05
C ILE A 24 -13.48 -18.59 -11.55
N PHE A 25 -13.34 -19.83 -11.06
CA PHE A 25 -13.56 -20.15 -9.63
C PHE A 25 -12.52 -19.48 -8.74
N PHE A 26 -11.25 -19.44 -9.16
CA PHE A 26 -10.18 -18.78 -8.42
C PHE A 26 -10.28 -17.25 -8.50
N SER A 27 -10.70 -16.69 -9.64
CA SER A 27 -10.94 -15.24 -9.80
C SER A 27 -12.11 -14.74 -8.95
N ASN A 28 -13.18 -15.53 -8.81
CA ASN A 28 -14.31 -15.14 -7.97
C ASN A 28 -14.00 -15.24 -6.46
N ASN A 29 -13.13 -16.16 -6.04
CA ASN A 29 -12.73 -16.26 -4.63
C ASN A 29 -11.77 -15.14 -4.19
N THR A 30 -11.03 -14.53 -5.13
CA THR A 30 -10.08 -13.45 -4.78
C THR A 30 -10.78 -12.12 -4.54
N VAL A 31 -11.94 -11.87 -5.15
CA VAL A 31 -12.68 -10.61 -5.02
C VAL A 31 -13.33 -10.49 -3.62
N ASP A 32 -13.88 -11.58 -3.09
CA ASP A 32 -14.48 -11.61 -1.75
C ASP A 32 -13.41 -11.55 -0.63
N ASP A 33 -12.20 -12.08 -0.88
CA ASP A 33 -11.11 -12.11 0.10
C ASP A 33 -10.51 -10.71 0.31
N HIS A 34 -10.41 -9.86 -0.72
CA HIS A 34 -9.90 -8.48 -0.59
C HIS A 34 -10.81 -7.59 0.24
N GLY A 35 -12.12 -7.63 0.04
CA GLY A 35 -13.10 -6.88 0.84
C GLY A 35 -13.07 -7.28 2.31
N HIS A 36 -12.99 -8.58 2.56
CA HIS A 36 -12.93 -9.14 3.90
C HIS A 36 -11.62 -8.77 4.62
N LEU A 37 -10.46 -8.89 3.94
CA LEU A 37 -9.16 -8.48 4.48
C LEU A 37 -9.10 -6.98 4.77
N HIS A 38 -9.68 -6.14 3.91
CA HIS A 38 -9.78 -4.70 4.15
C HIS A 38 -10.58 -4.38 5.41
N HIS A 39 -11.70 -5.05 5.63
CA HIS A 39 -12.54 -4.87 6.81
C HIS A 39 -11.83 -5.35 8.09
N GLN A 40 -11.22 -6.54 8.06
CA GLN A 40 -10.43 -7.06 9.19
C GLN A 40 -9.27 -6.13 9.55
N THR A 41 -8.57 -5.58 8.55
CA THR A 41 -7.47 -4.64 8.78
C THR A 41 -7.96 -3.35 9.46
N HIS A 42 -9.18 -2.89 9.12
CA HIS A 42 -9.76 -1.72 9.75
C HIS A 42 -10.10 -1.98 11.23
N ILE A 43 -10.66 -3.15 11.54
CA ILE A 43 -10.96 -3.57 12.92
C ILE A 43 -9.65 -3.69 13.74
N ALA A 44 -8.64 -4.37 13.20
CA ALA A 44 -7.35 -4.53 13.88
C ALA A 44 -6.66 -3.19 14.15
N LEU A 45 -6.74 -2.22 13.22
CA LEU A 45 -6.26 -0.85 13.41
C LEU A 45 -6.99 -0.15 14.56
N HIS A 46 -8.32 -0.27 14.62
CA HIS A 46 -9.13 0.32 15.68
C HIS A 46 -8.78 -0.28 17.05
N ASN A 47 -8.52 -1.58 17.09
CA ASN A 47 -8.13 -2.31 18.30
C ASN A 47 -6.65 -2.09 18.67
N LYS A 48 -5.86 -1.39 17.85
CA LYS A 48 -4.40 -1.20 17.99
C LYS A 48 -3.60 -2.51 17.94
N GLU A 49 -4.11 -3.51 17.25
CA GLU A 49 -3.47 -4.81 17.01
C GLU A 49 -2.52 -4.69 15.80
N TYR A 50 -1.44 -3.89 15.95
CA TYR A 50 -0.60 -3.47 14.82
C TYR A 50 0.11 -4.63 14.11
N ASP A 51 0.56 -5.65 14.84
CA ASP A 51 1.15 -6.86 14.23
C ASP A 51 0.13 -7.58 13.33
N GLN A 52 -1.12 -7.65 13.77
CA GLN A 52 -2.20 -8.23 12.98
C GLN A 52 -2.52 -7.38 11.74
N VAL A 53 -2.48 -6.04 11.86
CA VAL A 53 -2.61 -5.14 10.71
C VAL A 53 -1.54 -5.43 9.67
N ILE A 54 -0.27 -5.53 10.08
CA ILE A 54 0.85 -5.82 9.17
C ILE A 54 0.63 -7.16 8.47
N TYR A 55 0.31 -8.22 9.22
CA TYR A 55 0.06 -9.55 8.66
C TYR A 55 -1.08 -9.55 7.61
N LEU A 56 -2.22 -8.90 7.93
CA LEU A 56 -3.37 -8.82 7.02
C LEU A 56 -3.04 -7.98 5.77
N CYS A 57 -2.29 -6.88 5.92
CA CYS A 57 -1.82 -6.09 4.80
C CYS A 57 -0.90 -6.90 3.89
N ASP A 58 0.08 -7.61 4.44
CA ASP A 58 1.01 -8.43 3.67
C ASP A 58 0.29 -9.53 2.90
N LYS A 59 -0.69 -10.19 3.53
CA LYS A 59 -1.53 -11.18 2.87
C LYS A 59 -2.29 -10.58 1.68
N ALA A 60 -2.90 -9.40 1.85
CA ALA A 60 -3.64 -8.73 0.79
C ALA A 60 -2.74 -8.24 -0.36
N ILE A 61 -1.55 -7.70 -0.04
CA ILE A 61 -0.57 -7.21 -1.00
C ILE A 61 -0.01 -8.35 -1.86
N THR A 62 0.19 -9.54 -1.26
CA THR A 62 0.76 -10.71 -1.96
C THR A 62 -0.09 -11.13 -3.16
N ALA A 63 -1.40 -10.89 -3.13
CA ALA A 63 -2.31 -11.25 -4.22
C ALA A 63 -2.13 -10.39 -5.48
N ASP A 64 -1.96 -9.07 -5.31
CA ASP A 64 -1.67 -8.11 -6.39
C ASP A 64 -0.98 -6.86 -5.81
N PRO A 65 0.38 -6.82 -5.84
CA PRO A 65 1.17 -5.76 -5.19
C PRO A 65 1.02 -4.37 -5.82
N SER A 66 0.55 -4.30 -7.07
CA SER A 66 0.45 -3.04 -7.84
C SER A 66 -0.99 -2.54 -8.01
N SER A 67 -1.96 -3.21 -7.43
CA SER A 67 -3.37 -2.82 -7.53
C SER A 67 -3.69 -1.55 -6.73
N PRO A 68 -4.75 -0.83 -7.10
CA PRO A 68 -5.27 0.25 -6.26
C PRO A 68 -5.68 -0.21 -4.85
N ALA A 69 -6.05 -1.49 -4.69
CA ALA A 69 -6.32 -2.07 -3.38
C ALA A 69 -5.04 -2.23 -2.55
N ALA A 70 -3.91 -2.61 -3.17
CA ALA A 70 -2.61 -2.70 -2.52
C ALA A 70 -2.12 -1.32 -2.01
N TYR A 71 -2.43 -0.22 -2.73
CA TYR A 71 -2.15 1.14 -2.26
C TYR A 71 -2.67 1.36 -0.84
N GLN A 72 -3.95 1.07 -0.59
CA GLN A 72 -4.56 1.25 0.73
C GLN A 72 -3.96 0.32 1.79
N MET A 73 -3.52 -0.88 1.39
CA MET A 73 -2.85 -1.81 2.31
C MET A 73 -1.45 -1.31 2.70
N TYR A 74 -0.67 -0.76 1.75
CA TYR A 74 0.61 -0.14 2.05
C TYR A 74 0.46 1.07 2.99
N ILE A 75 -0.56 1.92 2.79
CA ILE A 75 -0.86 3.03 3.70
C ILE A 75 -1.18 2.55 5.12
N LYS A 76 -2.04 1.54 5.26
CA LYS A 76 -2.40 0.97 6.56
C LYS A 76 -1.20 0.31 7.24
N LYS A 77 -0.38 -0.42 6.48
CA LYS A 77 0.87 -1.01 6.97
C LYS A 77 1.84 0.07 7.46
N ALA A 78 2.04 1.14 6.69
CA ALA A 78 2.89 2.26 7.09
C ALA A 78 2.38 2.93 8.38
N LYS A 79 1.06 3.16 8.50
CA LYS A 79 0.45 3.70 9.73
C LYS A 79 0.67 2.78 10.94
N ALA A 80 0.50 1.47 10.78
CA ALA A 80 0.74 0.50 11.85
C ALA A 80 2.22 0.49 12.28
N LEU A 81 3.14 0.49 11.32
CA LEU A 81 4.59 0.53 11.56
C LEU A 81 5.01 1.83 12.27
N ASN A 82 4.42 2.99 11.91
CA ASN A 82 4.64 4.25 12.61
C ASN A 82 4.21 4.15 14.08
N ARG A 83 3.06 3.55 14.37
CA ARG A 83 2.58 3.34 15.74
C ARG A 83 3.45 2.39 16.56
N MET A 84 4.22 1.53 15.90
CA MET A 84 5.22 0.63 16.51
C MET A 84 6.63 1.23 16.52
N GLU A 85 6.79 2.50 16.12
CA GLU A 85 8.08 3.20 16.00
C GLU A 85 9.07 2.54 15.03
N ARG A 86 8.57 1.67 14.13
CA ARG A 86 9.34 1.01 13.07
C ARG A 86 9.45 1.92 11.84
N TYR A 87 10.01 3.11 12.03
CA TYR A 87 9.97 4.22 11.09
C TYR A 87 10.61 3.93 9.73
N ARG A 88 11.69 3.15 9.68
CA ARG A 88 12.33 2.79 8.39
C ARG A 88 11.41 1.94 7.53
N GLU A 89 10.79 0.93 8.13
CA GLU A 89 9.85 0.04 7.42
C GLU A 89 8.56 0.76 7.03
N ALA A 90 8.14 1.74 7.83
CA ALA A 90 7.03 2.61 7.48
C ALA A 90 7.32 3.44 6.22
N LEU A 91 8.54 3.99 6.10
CA LEU A 91 8.98 4.70 4.89
C LEU A 91 9.00 3.80 3.67
N ASP A 92 9.49 2.56 3.79
CA ASP A 92 9.50 1.59 2.69
C ASP A 92 8.08 1.30 2.20
N SER A 93 7.15 1.07 3.13
CA SER A 93 5.74 0.84 2.81
C SER A 93 5.09 2.07 2.16
N ALA A 94 5.36 3.27 2.66
CA ALA A 94 4.85 4.51 2.09
C ALA A 94 5.41 4.77 0.67
N ASN A 95 6.67 4.46 0.42
CA ASN A 95 7.27 4.57 -0.91
C ASN A 95 6.60 3.63 -1.92
N LEU A 96 6.24 2.40 -1.50
CA LEU A 96 5.51 1.46 -2.34
C LEU A 96 4.09 1.98 -2.65
N ALA A 97 3.41 2.60 -1.69
CA ALA A 97 2.13 3.26 -1.96
C ALA A 97 2.26 4.37 -3.00
N ILE A 98 3.24 5.28 -2.84
CA ILE A 98 3.48 6.39 -3.78
C ILE A 98 3.83 5.87 -5.18
N ALA A 99 4.53 4.74 -5.30
CA ALA A 99 4.83 4.12 -6.59
C ALA A 99 3.57 3.66 -7.34
N ILE A 100 2.49 3.31 -6.62
CA ILE A 100 1.20 2.94 -7.21
C ILE A 100 0.40 4.19 -7.59
N ASP A 101 0.31 5.19 -6.69
CA ASP A 101 -0.41 6.44 -6.94
C ASP A 101 0.37 7.64 -6.39
N SER A 102 1.15 8.27 -7.26
CA SER A 102 1.98 9.43 -6.94
C SER A 102 1.21 10.75 -6.83
N LYS A 103 -0.09 10.75 -7.16
CA LYS A 103 -0.93 11.95 -7.08
C LYS A 103 -1.77 12.03 -5.80
N ASN A 104 -1.72 10.99 -4.99
CA ASN A 104 -2.49 10.93 -3.76
C ASN A 104 -1.66 11.46 -2.58
N GLU A 105 -2.16 12.53 -1.94
CA GLU A 105 -1.54 13.17 -0.78
C GLU A 105 -1.29 12.19 0.38
N GLU A 106 -2.15 11.18 0.56
CA GLU A 106 -2.08 10.27 1.70
C GLU A 106 -0.77 9.46 1.73
N GLY A 107 -0.26 9.06 0.55
CA GLY A 107 1.02 8.37 0.43
C GLY A 107 2.20 9.19 0.96
N TYR A 108 2.21 10.48 0.69
CA TYR A 108 3.23 11.40 1.21
C TYR A 108 3.00 11.72 2.68
N SER A 109 1.76 11.88 3.11
CA SER A 109 1.41 12.25 4.49
C SER A 109 1.87 11.21 5.51
N VAL A 110 1.83 9.91 5.18
CA VAL A 110 2.31 8.86 6.09
C VAL A 110 3.84 8.81 6.24
N LYS A 111 4.60 9.51 5.39
CA LYS A 111 6.06 9.67 5.50
C LYS A 111 6.48 10.77 6.48
N VAL A 112 5.59 11.72 6.80
CA VAL A 112 5.94 12.90 7.61
C VAL A 112 6.40 12.49 9.00
N GLU A 113 5.62 11.66 9.71
CA GLU A 113 5.93 11.19 11.06
C GLU A 113 7.27 10.44 11.14
N PRO A 114 7.54 9.42 10.29
CA PRO A 114 8.79 8.68 10.37
C PRO A 114 10.01 9.52 9.97
N LEU A 115 9.90 10.43 8.99
CA LEU A 115 11.00 11.31 8.61
C LEU A 115 11.37 12.27 9.75
N PHE A 116 10.37 12.81 10.44
CA PHE A 116 10.56 13.65 11.61
C PHE A 116 11.30 12.90 12.73
N HIS A 117 10.85 11.71 13.09
CA HIS A 117 11.49 10.92 14.16
C HIS A 117 12.89 10.40 13.79
N LEU A 118 13.17 10.22 12.51
CA LEU A 118 14.50 9.83 12.03
C LEU A 118 15.46 11.01 11.86
N GLY A 119 14.99 12.26 12.08
CA GLY A 119 15.79 13.47 11.92
C GLY A 119 16.18 13.74 10.44
N ARG A 120 15.41 13.21 9.46
CA ARG A 120 15.68 13.37 8.01
C ARG A 120 15.01 14.65 7.49
N GLU A 121 15.49 15.81 7.97
CA GLU A 121 14.84 17.12 7.75
C GLU A 121 14.75 17.53 6.27
N GLU A 122 15.78 17.25 5.48
CA GLU A 122 15.79 17.61 4.06
C GLU A 122 14.71 16.85 3.30
N GLU A 123 14.58 15.54 3.57
CA GLU A 123 13.55 14.72 2.96
C GLU A 123 12.16 15.05 3.48
N LEU A 124 12.04 15.39 4.77
CA LEU A 124 10.79 15.86 5.35
C LEU A 124 10.32 17.13 4.66
N THR A 125 11.24 18.08 4.42
CA THR A 125 10.94 19.33 3.71
C THR A 125 10.46 19.03 2.28
N ALA A 126 11.15 18.16 1.53
CA ALA A 126 10.76 17.77 0.19
C ALA A 126 9.38 17.10 0.15
N VAL A 127 9.10 16.18 1.10
CA VAL A 127 7.78 15.52 1.20
C VAL A 127 6.67 16.53 1.50
N LEU A 128 6.90 17.51 2.36
CA LEU A 128 5.92 18.56 2.65
C LEU A 128 5.67 19.46 1.43
N GLU A 129 6.68 19.73 0.62
CA GLU A 129 6.54 20.46 -0.64
C GLU A 129 5.69 19.69 -1.65
N GLU A 130 5.88 18.39 -1.79
CA GLU A 130 5.05 17.52 -2.65
C GLU A 130 3.58 17.51 -2.17
N ILE A 131 3.34 17.38 -0.85
CA ILE A 131 1.99 17.45 -0.28
C ILE A 131 1.30 18.77 -0.65
N ILE A 132 2.02 19.90 -0.54
CA ILE A 132 1.47 21.21 -0.84
C ILE A 132 1.27 21.41 -2.35
N ALA A 133 2.10 20.80 -3.18
CA ALA A 133 1.92 20.81 -4.63
C ALA A 133 0.64 20.05 -5.05
N ILE A 134 0.36 18.90 -4.39
CA ILE A 134 -0.87 18.14 -4.61
C ILE A 134 -2.10 18.86 -4.02
N ASN A 135 -1.97 19.35 -2.79
CA ASN A 135 -3.04 20.03 -2.05
C ASN A 135 -2.53 21.36 -1.46
N PRO A 136 -2.69 22.50 -2.18
CA PRO A 136 -2.25 23.83 -1.70
C PRO A 136 -2.91 24.32 -0.39
N HIS A 137 -4.01 23.68 0.01
CA HIS A 137 -4.75 23.99 1.25
C HIS A 137 -4.41 23.03 2.40
N SER A 138 -3.43 22.16 2.23
CA SER A 138 -3.02 21.23 3.28
C SER A 138 -2.61 21.95 4.56
N PRO A 139 -3.08 21.50 5.74
CA PRO A 139 -2.68 22.07 7.03
C PRO A 139 -1.18 21.94 7.30
N LEU A 140 -0.49 21.01 6.63
CA LEU A 140 0.96 20.78 6.75
C LEU A 140 1.80 21.94 6.21
N LYS A 141 1.20 22.90 5.47
CA LYS A 141 1.85 24.13 5.03
C LYS A 141 2.41 24.96 6.19
N ALA A 142 1.68 25.01 7.31
CA ALA A 142 2.15 25.71 8.50
C ALA A 142 3.40 25.04 9.09
N PHE A 143 3.43 23.73 9.09
CA PHE A 143 4.59 22.96 9.55
C PHE A 143 5.82 23.17 8.66
N LEU A 144 5.67 23.15 7.34
CA LEU A 144 6.76 23.47 6.41
C LEU A 144 7.33 24.88 6.67
N ASN A 145 6.47 25.85 6.87
CA ASN A 145 6.91 27.25 7.15
C ASN A 145 7.68 27.34 8.47
N CYS A 146 7.30 26.55 9.48
CA CYS A 146 8.03 26.48 10.75
C CYS A 146 9.45 25.92 10.54
N LEU A 147 9.58 24.78 9.86
CA LEU A 147 10.87 24.15 9.56
C LEU A 147 11.81 25.11 8.78
N ARG A 148 11.29 25.83 7.80
CA ARG A 148 12.06 26.80 7.02
C ARG A 148 12.60 27.93 7.91
N LYS A 149 11.75 28.47 8.78
CA LYS A 149 12.12 29.57 9.69
C LYS A 149 13.19 29.14 10.70
N ASP A 150 13.13 27.91 11.19
CA ASP A 150 14.12 27.41 12.15
C ASP A 150 15.47 27.12 11.49
N ARG A 151 15.47 26.64 10.25
CA ARG A 151 16.67 26.48 9.42
C ARG A 151 17.35 27.81 9.15
N ASP A 152 16.58 28.86 8.79
CA ASP A 152 17.13 30.18 8.52
C ASP A 152 17.80 30.79 9.75
N LYS A 153 17.27 30.52 10.97
CA LYS A 153 17.88 30.97 12.22
C LYS A 153 19.17 30.22 12.59
N ALA A 154 19.30 28.96 12.17
CA ALA A 154 20.49 28.15 12.45
C ALA A 154 21.70 28.51 11.56
N GLN A 155 21.50 29.32 10.51
CA GLN A 155 22.56 29.76 9.59
C GLN A 155 23.21 31.10 10.01
N TYR A 156 22.71 31.75 11.08
CA TYR A 156 23.24 32.98 11.68
C TYR A 156 23.76 32.76 13.10
#